data_679e9344661330e9f2190cd0bbb033ed
#
_entry.id   679e9344661330e9f2190cd0bbb033ed
#
_cell.length_a   1.000
_cell.length_b   1.000
_cell.length_c   1.000
_cell.angle_alpha   90.00
_cell.angle_beta   90.00
_cell.angle_gamma   90.00
#
_symmetry.space_group_name_H-M   'P 1'
#
loop_
_entity.id
_entity.type
_entity.pdbx_description
1 polymer ?
#
loop_
_entity_poly.entity_id
_entity_poly.type
_entity_poly.pdbx_seq_one_letter_code
_entity_poly.pdbx_strand_id
1 'polypeptide(L)'
;MEIESRKVSDSIVETVHMVRPQHLNASDRLFGGALMQWIDEVAGMVAKRHTRRNVITASVDSLSFLRGAYVKDTVVIIGKVTYVGNTSMEVKVDTYVEALSGERTPINHAYFTMVALDKNDKPVRVPRLDLETE
;
A
#
# COMPACT_ATOMS: atom_id res chain seq x y z
N MET A 1 12.82 24.54 -14.54
CA MET A 1 12.65 23.09 -14.64
C MET A 1 11.24 22.72 -14.23
N GLU A 2 10.55 22.02 -15.07
CA GLU A 2 9.19 21.60 -14.78
C GLU A 2 9.19 20.54 -13.67
N ILE A 3 8.21 20.66 -12.79
CA ILE A 3 7.98 19.67 -11.77
C ILE A 3 7.00 18.65 -12.36
N GLU A 4 7.41 17.39 -12.39
CA GLU A 4 6.54 16.32 -12.88
C GLU A 4 5.30 16.20 -12.01
N SER A 5 4.19 15.87 -12.63
CA SER A 5 2.96 15.52 -11.93
C SER A 5 2.41 14.21 -12.45
N ARG A 6 1.68 13.51 -11.60
CA ARG A 6 1.05 12.23 -11.93
C ARG A 6 -0.33 12.18 -11.32
N LYS A 7 -1.20 11.45 -11.96
CA LYS A 7 -2.55 11.23 -11.44
C LYS A 7 -2.53 10.10 -10.42
N VAL A 8 -3.49 10.12 -9.50
CA VAL A 8 -3.67 9.03 -8.55
C VAL A 8 -3.79 7.69 -9.28
N SER A 9 -4.57 7.65 -10.36
CA SER A 9 -4.81 6.42 -11.13
C SER A 9 -3.54 5.87 -11.79
N ASP A 10 -2.50 6.69 -11.99
CA ASP A 10 -1.26 6.22 -12.63
C ASP A 10 -0.46 5.27 -11.76
N SER A 11 -0.68 5.27 -10.45
CA SER A 11 0.14 4.50 -9.52
C SER A 11 -0.66 3.55 -8.63
N ILE A 12 -1.96 3.41 -8.83
CA ILE A 12 -2.76 2.45 -8.06
C ILE A 12 -2.21 1.05 -8.27
N VAL A 13 -2.09 0.31 -7.16
CA VAL A 13 -1.66 -1.10 -7.18
C VAL A 13 -2.73 -1.93 -6.49
N GLU A 14 -3.17 -2.99 -7.14
CA GLU A 14 -4.03 -3.99 -6.53
C GLU A 14 -3.32 -5.34 -6.60
N THR A 15 -3.23 -6.02 -5.46
CA THR A 15 -2.68 -7.37 -5.40
C THR A 15 -3.70 -8.31 -4.78
N VAL A 16 -3.59 -9.59 -5.12
CA VAL A 16 -4.50 -10.62 -4.62
C VAL A 16 -3.66 -11.76 -4.06
N HIS A 17 -3.97 -12.16 -2.84
CA HIS A 17 -3.25 -13.23 -2.14
C HIS A 17 -4.24 -14.25 -1.60
N MET A 18 -3.87 -15.52 -1.64
CA MET A 18 -4.60 -16.56 -0.93
C MET A 18 -3.90 -16.81 0.41
N VAL A 19 -4.66 -16.84 1.50
CA VAL A 19 -4.11 -17.18 2.81
C VAL A 19 -3.80 -18.67 2.85
N ARG A 20 -2.55 -19.01 3.10
CA ARG A 20 -2.05 -20.37 3.15
C ARG A 20 -1.67 -20.74 4.60
N PRO A 21 -1.53 -22.04 4.91
CA PRO A 21 -1.16 -22.45 6.28
C PRO A 21 0.08 -21.75 6.83
N GLN A 22 1.10 -21.50 5.99
CA GLN A 22 2.32 -20.80 6.44
C GLN A 22 2.12 -19.34 6.80
N HIS A 23 0.96 -18.78 6.45
CA HIS A 23 0.63 -17.38 6.77
C HIS A 23 -0.11 -17.24 8.09
N LEU A 24 -0.41 -18.35 8.77
CA LEU A 24 -1.25 -18.34 9.96
C LEU A 24 -0.43 -18.17 11.24
N ASN A 25 -1.06 -17.53 12.23
CA ASN A 25 -0.50 -17.44 13.58
C ASN A 25 -1.00 -18.63 14.43
N ALA A 26 -0.67 -18.62 15.73
CA ALA A 26 -1.04 -19.70 16.64
C ALA A 26 -2.56 -19.84 16.83
N SER A 27 -3.33 -18.82 16.47
CA SER A 27 -4.79 -18.83 16.56
C SER A 27 -5.47 -19.17 15.24
N ASP A 28 -4.72 -19.72 14.27
CA ASP A 28 -5.20 -20.12 12.95
C ASP A 28 -5.80 -18.96 12.13
N ARG A 29 -5.27 -17.76 12.32
CA ARG A 29 -5.65 -16.56 11.57
C ARG A 29 -4.43 -16.00 10.86
N LEU A 30 -4.66 -15.24 9.80
CA LEU A 30 -3.59 -14.55 9.08
C LEU A 30 -2.71 -13.81 10.08
N PHE A 31 -1.41 -14.14 10.08
CA PHE A 31 -0.44 -13.52 10.96
C PHE A 31 -0.29 -12.03 10.59
N GLY A 32 -0.35 -11.16 11.61
CA GLY A 32 -0.21 -9.72 11.38
C GLY A 32 1.08 -9.36 10.65
N GLY A 33 2.19 -10.04 10.97
CA GLY A 33 3.45 -9.81 10.27
C GLY A 33 3.41 -10.18 8.80
N ALA A 34 2.69 -11.24 8.42
CA ALA A 34 2.53 -11.60 7.02
C ALA A 34 1.71 -10.54 6.28
N LEU A 35 0.62 -10.07 6.88
CA LEU A 35 -0.18 -9.00 6.30
C LEU A 35 0.64 -7.72 6.19
N MET A 36 1.41 -7.36 7.20
CA MET A 36 2.27 -6.19 7.18
C MET A 36 3.28 -6.26 6.03
N GLN A 37 3.86 -7.42 5.78
CA GLN A 37 4.76 -7.59 4.65
C GLN A 37 4.04 -7.29 3.34
N TRP A 38 2.85 -7.85 3.14
CA TRP A 38 2.09 -7.65 1.91
C TRP A 38 1.71 -6.18 1.69
N ILE A 39 1.23 -5.51 2.75
CA ILE A 39 0.79 -4.12 2.60
C ILE A 39 1.97 -3.18 2.44
N ASP A 40 3.11 -3.45 3.07
CA ASP A 40 4.32 -2.67 2.87
C ASP A 40 4.83 -2.80 1.43
N GLU A 41 4.79 -4.01 0.87
CA GLU A 41 5.16 -4.22 -0.54
C GLU A 41 4.26 -3.45 -1.48
N VAL A 42 2.95 -3.43 -1.22
CA VAL A 42 1.99 -2.66 -2.04
C VAL A 42 2.29 -1.17 -1.93
N ALA A 43 2.52 -0.66 -0.71
CA ALA A 43 2.86 0.75 -0.52
C ALA A 43 4.13 1.12 -1.28
N GLY A 44 5.14 0.26 -1.24
CA GLY A 44 6.38 0.46 -1.98
C GLY A 44 6.17 0.49 -3.49
N MET A 45 5.35 -0.40 -4.02
CA MET A 45 5.05 -0.43 -5.45
C MET A 45 4.29 0.83 -5.90
N VAL A 46 3.34 1.30 -5.11
CA VAL A 46 2.62 2.55 -5.39
C VAL A 46 3.61 3.71 -5.46
N ALA A 47 4.45 3.82 -4.44
CA ALA A 47 5.44 4.90 -4.34
C ALA A 47 6.43 4.86 -5.51
N LYS A 48 6.89 3.67 -5.90
CA LYS A 48 7.80 3.52 -7.05
C LYS A 48 7.12 3.94 -8.36
N ARG A 49 5.87 3.56 -8.55
CA ARG A 49 5.12 3.97 -9.75
C ARG A 49 4.92 5.47 -9.81
N HIS A 50 4.62 6.09 -8.68
CA HIS A 50 4.40 7.54 -8.63
C HIS A 50 5.70 8.29 -8.85
N THR A 51 6.78 7.89 -8.19
CA THR A 51 8.05 8.62 -8.22
C THR A 51 8.97 8.19 -9.35
N ARG A 52 8.87 6.92 -9.79
CA ARG A 52 9.81 6.27 -10.70
C ARG A 52 11.24 6.31 -10.17
N ARG A 53 11.38 6.20 -8.86
CA ARG A 53 12.64 6.19 -8.13
C ARG A 53 12.62 5.12 -7.06
N ASN A 54 13.76 4.87 -6.45
CA ASN A 54 13.81 4.05 -5.25
C ASN A 54 13.10 4.78 -4.11
N VAL A 55 12.46 4.02 -3.25
CA VAL A 55 11.69 4.58 -2.12
C VAL A 55 11.99 3.77 -0.87
N ILE A 56 11.80 4.41 0.28
CA ILE A 56 11.85 3.72 1.57
C ILE A 56 10.59 4.04 2.36
N THR A 57 10.19 3.09 3.20
CA THR A 57 9.11 3.30 4.16
C THR A 57 9.68 4.05 5.35
N ALA A 58 9.20 5.27 5.58
CA ALA A 58 9.64 6.08 6.71
C ALA A 58 8.80 5.82 7.95
N SER A 59 7.49 5.66 7.79
CA SER A 59 6.61 5.39 8.92
C SER A 59 5.30 4.76 8.44
N VAL A 60 4.61 4.11 9.38
CA VAL A 60 3.27 3.57 9.17
C VAL A 60 2.37 4.17 10.24
N ASP A 61 1.34 4.87 9.79
CA ASP A 61 0.40 5.52 10.68
C ASP A 61 -0.99 4.92 10.54
N SER A 62 -1.78 5.02 11.59
CA SER A 62 -3.19 4.62 11.57
C SER A 62 -3.41 3.20 11.07
N LEU A 63 -2.54 2.29 11.47
CA LEU A 63 -2.67 0.88 11.14
C LEU A 63 -3.80 0.28 11.99
N SER A 64 -4.83 -0.20 11.33
CA SER A 64 -6.01 -0.78 11.98
C SER A 64 -6.28 -2.18 11.47
N PHE A 65 -6.50 -3.12 12.40
CA PHE A 65 -6.94 -4.46 12.08
C PHE A 65 -8.40 -4.58 12.52
N LEU A 66 -9.30 -4.71 11.55
CA LEU A 66 -10.74 -4.71 11.81
C LEU A 66 -11.30 -6.13 12.00
N ARG A 67 -10.74 -7.09 11.25
CA ARG A 67 -11.16 -8.49 11.27
C ARG A 67 -9.98 -9.39 10.96
N GLY A 68 -10.10 -10.68 11.29
CA GLY A 68 -9.14 -11.68 10.90
C GLY A 68 -9.41 -12.21 9.50
N ALA A 69 -8.39 -12.82 8.92
CA ALA A 69 -8.53 -13.63 7.71
C ALA A 69 -8.07 -15.05 8.02
N TYR A 70 -8.62 -16.02 7.29
CA TYR A 70 -8.43 -17.43 7.58
C TYR A 70 -7.87 -18.15 6.38
N VAL A 71 -7.40 -19.38 6.58
CA VAL A 71 -6.85 -20.20 5.49
C VAL A 71 -7.88 -20.30 4.36
N LYS A 72 -7.38 -20.21 3.13
CA LYS A 72 -8.15 -20.22 1.88
C LYS A 72 -8.91 -18.92 1.57
N ASP A 73 -8.91 -17.95 2.49
CA ASP A 73 -9.48 -16.65 2.17
C ASP A 73 -8.69 -15.99 1.06
N THR A 74 -9.39 -15.26 0.20
CA THR A 74 -8.80 -14.41 -0.82
C THR A 74 -8.68 -13.01 -0.25
N VAL A 75 -7.44 -12.53 -0.16
CA VAL A 75 -7.14 -11.20 0.37
C VAL A 75 -6.78 -10.28 -0.78
N VAL A 76 -7.50 -9.17 -0.89
CA VAL A 76 -7.25 -8.15 -1.91
C VAL A 76 -6.69 -6.91 -1.24
N ILE A 77 -5.58 -6.40 -1.76
CA ILE A 77 -4.90 -5.24 -1.19
C ILE A 77 -4.81 -4.17 -2.26
N ILE A 78 -5.29 -2.97 -1.95
CA ILE A 78 -5.31 -1.84 -2.88
C ILE A 78 -4.57 -0.67 -2.25
N GLY A 79 -3.57 -0.17 -2.95
CA GLY A 79 -2.81 0.99 -2.53
C GLY A 79 -2.95 2.16 -3.49
N LYS A 80 -2.98 3.37 -2.96
CA LYS A 80 -3.02 4.59 -3.76
C LYS A 80 -2.37 5.75 -3.01
N VAL A 81 -1.83 6.70 -3.77
CA VAL A 81 -1.30 7.94 -3.22
C VAL A 81 -2.45 8.82 -2.76
N THR A 82 -2.35 9.36 -1.55
CA THR A 82 -3.37 10.26 -1.01
C THR A 82 -2.84 11.67 -0.76
N TYR A 83 -1.50 11.83 -0.68
CA TYR A 83 -0.89 13.13 -0.42
C TYR A 83 0.57 13.10 -0.84
N VAL A 84 1.07 14.22 -1.36
CA VAL A 84 2.51 14.38 -1.64
C VAL A 84 3.03 15.62 -0.90
N GLY A 85 4.15 15.45 -0.20
CA GLY A 85 4.91 16.53 0.39
C GLY A 85 6.07 16.92 -0.52
N ASN A 86 7.16 17.40 0.05
CA ASN A 86 8.34 17.76 -0.72
C ASN A 86 9.13 16.52 -1.16
N THR A 87 9.67 15.77 -0.22
CA THR A 87 10.43 14.54 -0.49
C THR A 87 9.71 13.28 -0.05
N SER A 88 8.54 13.42 0.53
CA SER A 88 7.73 12.30 1.02
C SER A 88 6.34 12.31 0.42
N MET A 89 5.66 11.20 0.57
CA MET A 89 4.30 11.03 0.10
C MET A 89 3.56 10.09 1.04
N GLU A 90 2.23 10.23 1.07
CA GLU A 90 1.38 9.33 1.82
C GLU A 90 0.72 8.35 0.87
N VAL A 91 0.78 7.07 1.23
CA VAL A 91 0.09 6.00 0.50
C VAL A 91 -0.89 5.35 1.44
N LYS A 92 -2.14 5.30 1.04
CA LYS A 92 -3.17 4.57 1.76
C LYS A 92 -3.27 3.16 1.19
N VAL A 93 -3.26 2.16 2.08
CA VAL A 93 -3.40 0.76 1.68
C VAL A 93 -4.60 0.17 2.41
N ASP A 94 -5.57 -0.30 1.64
CA ASP A 94 -6.77 -0.96 2.14
C ASP A 94 -6.73 -2.44 1.80
N THR A 95 -7.12 -3.27 2.77
CA THR A 95 -7.12 -4.72 2.61
C THR A 95 -8.52 -5.26 2.84
N TYR A 96 -8.92 -6.19 1.98
CA TYR A 96 -10.25 -6.80 1.99
C TYR A 96 -10.14 -8.32 1.92
N VAL A 97 -11.13 -9.00 2.47
CA VAL A 97 -11.39 -10.40 2.13
C VAL A 97 -12.50 -10.41 1.07
N GLU A 98 -12.23 -11.08 -0.04
CA GLU A 98 -13.18 -11.17 -1.15
C GLU A 98 -13.87 -12.53 -1.14
N ALA A 99 -15.20 -12.52 -1.07
CA ALA A 99 -16.01 -13.74 -1.14
C ALA A 99 -16.12 -14.23 -2.59
N LEU A 100 -16.53 -15.47 -2.75
CA LEU A 100 -16.76 -16.04 -4.09
C LEU A 100 -17.76 -15.21 -4.90
N SER A 101 -18.69 -14.53 -4.24
CA SER A 101 -19.65 -13.64 -4.88
C SER A 101 -19.02 -12.35 -5.43
N GLY A 102 -17.77 -12.06 -5.03
CA GLY A 102 -17.12 -10.79 -5.33
C GLY A 102 -17.31 -9.73 -4.25
N GLU A 103 -18.14 -10.00 -3.24
CA GLU A 103 -18.31 -9.05 -2.14
C GLU A 103 -17.01 -8.93 -1.35
N ARG A 104 -16.60 -7.69 -1.04
CA ARG A 104 -15.37 -7.40 -0.34
C ARG A 104 -15.66 -6.85 1.06
N THR A 105 -15.04 -7.46 2.06
CA THR A 105 -15.17 -7.04 3.46
C THR A 105 -13.86 -6.44 3.92
N PRO A 106 -13.83 -5.18 4.37
CA PRO A 106 -12.59 -4.57 4.85
C PRO A 106 -12.06 -5.31 6.08
N ILE A 107 -10.76 -5.59 6.10
CA ILE A 107 -10.11 -6.21 7.26
C ILE A 107 -8.99 -5.36 7.84
N ASN A 108 -8.48 -4.41 7.07
CA ASN A 108 -7.35 -3.59 7.50
C ASN A 108 -7.26 -2.33 6.67
N HIS A 109 -6.78 -1.24 7.25
CA HIS A 109 -6.28 -0.10 6.49
C HIS A 109 -5.09 0.52 7.21
N ALA A 110 -4.22 1.14 6.42
CA ALA A 110 -3.01 1.75 6.93
C ALA A 110 -2.60 2.90 6.03
N TYR A 111 -1.85 3.84 6.61
CA TYR A 111 -1.25 4.96 5.88
C TYR A 111 0.26 4.86 6.02
N PHE A 112 0.95 4.90 4.91
CA PHE A 112 2.40 4.81 4.86
C PHE A 112 2.98 6.15 4.44
N THR A 113 4.03 6.60 5.14
CA THR A 113 4.84 7.71 4.66
C THR A 113 6.05 7.11 3.95
N MET A 114 6.16 7.40 2.65
CA MET A 114 7.23 6.91 1.80
C MET A 114 8.13 8.08 1.39
N VAL A 115 9.42 7.84 1.32
CA VAL A 115 10.41 8.86 0.94
C VAL A 115 11.08 8.42 -0.37
N ALA A 116 11.12 9.35 -1.33
CA ALA A 116 11.80 9.11 -2.60
C ALA A 116 13.29 9.38 -2.46
N LEU A 117 14.10 8.53 -3.09
CA LEU A 117 15.57 8.61 -3.00
C LEU A 117 16.18 8.73 -4.38
N ASP A 118 17.31 9.46 -4.47
CA ASP A 118 18.14 9.48 -5.67
C ASP A 118 19.14 8.33 -5.67
N LYS A 119 20.04 8.32 -6.65
CA LYS A 119 21.05 7.26 -6.80
C LYS A 119 22.01 7.14 -5.62
N ASN A 120 22.14 8.21 -4.83
CA ASN A 120 23.04 8.26 -3.67
C ASN A 120 22.27 8.07 -2.36
N ASP A 121 21.03 7.55 -2.44
CA ASP A 121 20.14 7.34 -1.27
C ASP A 121 19.84 8.65 -0.52
N LYS A 122 19.79 9.78 -1.24
CA LYS A 122 19.40 11.05 -0.68
C LYS A 122 17.95 11.37 -1.01
N PRO A 123 17.18 11.95 -0.07
CA PRO A 123 15.81 12.34 -0.37
C PRO A 123 15.74 13.29 -1.56
N VAL A 124 14.77 13.07 -2.42
CA VAL A 124 14.58 13.85 -3.64
C VAL A 124 13.11 14.20 -3.78
N ARG A 125 12.83 15.30 -4.50
CA ARG A 125 11.48 15.81 -4.64
C ARG A 125 10.54 14.79 -5.30
N VAL A 126 9.38 14.62 -4.69
CA VAL A 126 8.32 13.75 -5.20
C VAL A 126 7.54 14.49 -6.31
N PRO A 127 7.22 13.82 -7.42
CA PRO A 127 6.32 14.42 -8.42
C PRO A 127 5.00 14.85 -7.80
N ARG A 128 4.46 15.97 -8.28
CA ARG A 128 3.21 16.50 -7.76
C ARG A 128 2.05 15.56 -8.08
N LEU A 129 1.04 15.62 -7.26
CA LEU A 129 -0.17 14.83 -7.45
C LEU A 129 -1.18 15.67 -8.20
N ASP A 130 -1.59 15.17 -9.36
CA ASP A 130 -2.61 15.80 -10.18
C ASP A 130 -3.97 15.22 -9.76
N LEU A 131 -4.78 16.05 -9.11
CA LEU A 131 -6.08 15.60 -8.61
C LEU A 131 -7.07 15.52 -9.76
N GLU A 132 -7.61 14.31 -9.93
CA GLU A 132 -8.63 14.09 -10.94
C GLU A 132 -9.97 14.59 -10.41
N THR A 133 -10.68 15.32 -11.25
CA THR A 133 -12.06 15.71 -10.93
C THR A 133 -13.00 14.68 -11.53
N GLU A 134 -13.96 14.28 -10.75
CA GLU A 134 -14.99 13.36 -11.23
C GLU A 134 -16.21 14.12 -11.72
#